data_a9a3311f33887e8d4ed222c3de368bd5
#
_entry.id   a9a3311f33887e8d4ed222c3de368bd5
#
_cell.length_a   1.000
_cell.length_b   1.000
_cell.length_c   1.000
_cell.angle_alpha   90.00
_cell.angle_beta   90.00
_cell.angle_gamma   90.00
#
_symmetry.space_group_name_H-M   'P 1'
#
loop_
_entity.id
_entity.type
_entity.pdbx_description
1 polymer ?
#
loop_
_entity_poly.entity_id
_entity_poly.type
_entity_poly.pdbx_seq_one_letter_code
_entity_poly.pdbx_strand_id
1 'polypeptide(L)'
;MQTGKLKIRTFRVGDLAVYPAHGVGQIQAIESRVVNGEKHDFYIMKVLENGMVIMIPTNNVDSVGLRDIIDKKEIPKVYEVMQNTKEGLPDNQTWNRRYREYMDKIKTGSLYDVAEVFRDLFLLKLTKDLSFGERKLYDTAQILLVRELSTAKNTDEATIISEIESLFVSENSEN
;
A
#
# COMPACT_ATOMS: atom_id res chain seq x y z
N MET A 1 35.66 4.77 12.03
CA MET A 1 34.24 4.44 12.05
C MET A 1 33.49 5.51 11.27
N GLN A 2 33.08 5.19 10.06
CA GLN A 2 32.24 6.10 9.27
C GLN A 2 30.82 6.00 9.82
N THR A 3 30.37 7.02 10.51
CA THR A 3 28.96 7.21 10.82
C THR A 3 28.26 7.49 9.50
N GLY A 4 27.67 6.46 8.91
CA GLY A 4 26.79 6.63 7.76
C GLY A 4 25.65 7.56 8.16
N LYS A 5 25.71 8.80 7.70
CA LYS A 5 24.53 9.69 7.73
C LYS A 5 23.43 8.98 6.97
N LEU A 6 22.41 8.51 7.68
CA LEU A 6 21.15 8.08 7.08
C LEU A 6 20.68 9.21 6.16
N LYS A 7 20.67 8.93 4.87
CA LYS A 7 20.27 9.90 3.85
C LYS A 7 18.76 10.04 3.93
N ILE A 8 18.27 11.07 4.62
CA ILE A 8 16.84 11.38 4.70
C ILE A 8 16.32 11.59 3.28
N ARG A 9 15.30 10.81 2.88
CA ARG A 9 14.65 10.98 1.58
C ARG A 9 13.96 12.34 1.50
N THR A 10 14.30 13.11 0.48
CA THR A 10 13.69 14.43 0.21
C THR A 10 12.74 14.34 -0.97
N PHE A 11 11.55 14.90 -0.82
CA PHE A 11 10.56 15.02 -1.88
C PHE A 11 10.49 16.45 -2.40
N ARG A 12 10.03 16.60 -3.63
CA ARG A 12 9.79 17.90 -4.28
C ARG A 12 8.29 18.07 -4.55
N VAL A 13 7.86 19.29 -4.71
CA VAL A 13 6.51 19.60 -5.19
C VAL A 13 6.27 18.89 -6.53
N GLY A 14 5.15 18.19 -6.64
CA GLY A 14 4.80 17.38 -7.81
C GLY A 14 5.20 15.91 -7.71
N ASP A 15 6.09 15.54 -6.79
CA ASP A 15 6.46 14.13 -6.58
C ASP A 15 5.27 13.31 -6.10
N LEU A 16 5.22 12.05 -6.57
CA LEU A 16 4.32 11.05 -6.04
C LEU A 16 5.02 10.26 -4.93
N ALA A 17 4.26 9.92 -3.90
CA ALA A 17 4.75 9.14 -2.77
C ALA A 17 3.64 8.27 -2.21
N VAL A 18 3.98 7.29 -1.39
CA VAL A 18 3.03 6.42 -0.71
C VAL A 18 3.04 6.70 0.79
N TYR A 19 1.88 7.02 1.32
CA TYR A 19 1.67 7.17 2.77
C TYR A 19 1.00 5.91 3.31
N PRO A 20 1.55 5.28 4.37
CA PRO A 20 1.01 4.02 4.90
C PRO A 20 -0.49 4.09 5.18
N ALA A 21 -1.22 3.05 4.80
CA ALA A 21 -2.67 2.90 4.92
C ALA A 21 -3.52 3.84 4.05
N HIS A 22 -2.95 4.91 3.49
CA HIS A 22 -3.66 5.88 2.64
C HIS A 22 -3.29 5.77 1.16
N GLY A 23 -2.14 5.22 0.85
CA GLY A 23 -1.70 4.95 -0.52
C GLY A 23 -1.04 6.12 -1.22
N VAL A 24 -1.16 6.14 -2.55
CA VAL A 24 -0.49 7.12 -3.41
C VAL A 24 -1.06 8.52 -3.21
N GLY A 25 -0.17 9.47 -3.04
CA GLY A 25 -0.49 10.89 -3.02
C GLY A 25 0.55 11.70 -3.76
N GLN A 26 0.25 12.98 -3.94
CA GLN A 26 1.15 13.93 -4.59
C GLN A 26 1.52 15.05 -3.62
N ILE A 27 2.80 15.39 -3.58
CA ILE A 27 3.28 16.54 -2.82
C ILE A 27 2.81 17.81 -3.53
N GLN A 28 1.91 18.54 -2.90
CA GLN A 28 1.30 19.77 -3.47
C GLN A 28 2.11 21.01 -3.16
N ALA A 29 2.72 21.05 -1.97
CA ALA A 29 3.45 22.20 -1.48
C ALA A 29 4.43 21.78 -0.39
N ILE A 30 5.38 22.66 -0.11
CA ILE A 30 6.23 22.59 1.09
C ILE A 30 5.98 23.89 1.85
N GLU A 31 5.44 23.80 3.06
CA GLU A 31 5.05 24.96 3.87
C GLU A 31 5.84 25.00 5.18
N SER A 32 6.24 26.21 5.56
CA SER A 32 6.85 26.46 6.86
C SER A 32 5.79 26.89 7.87
N ARG A 33 5.81 26.27 9.03
CA ARG A 33 4.91 26.61 10.15
C ARG A 33 5.68 26.75 11.45
N VAL A 34 5.21 27.63 12.31
CA VAL A 34 5.75 27.77 13.67
C VAL A 34 4.95 26.88 14.61
N VAL A 35 5.64 25.93 15.26
CA VAL A 35 5.05 25.01 16.24
C VAL A 35 5.89 25.13 17.52
N ASN A 36 5.23 25.48 18.62
CA ASN A 36 5.90 25.68 19.93
C ASN A 36 7.10 26.67 19.87
N GLY A 37 6.97 27.74 19.08
CA GLY A 37 8.01 28.75 18.93
C GLY A 37 9.13 28.41 17.96
N GLU A 38 9.12 27.21 17.35
CA GLU A 38 10.11 26.77 16.40
C GLU A 38 9.52 26.65 15.00
N LYS A 39 10.31 27.02 13.99
CA LYS A 39 9.92 26.92 12.59
C LYS A 39 10.19 25.50 12.07
N HIS A 40 9.15 24.87 11.53
CA HIS A 40 9.22 23.55 10.90
C HIS A 40 8.69 23.60 9.47
N ASP A 41 9.32 22.83 8.60
CA ASP A 41 8.85 22.63 7.24
C ASP A 41 8.02 21.34 7.12
N PHE A 42 6.92 21.41 6.36
CA PHE A 42 6.01 20.30 6.14
C PHE A 42 5.81 20.08 4.65
N TYR A 43 5.79 18.80 4.27
CA TYR A 43 5.18 18.40 3.00
C TYR A 43 3.67 18.44 3.14
N ILE A 44 3.01 19.07 2.18
CA ILE A 44 1.55 19.03 2.06
C ILE A 44 1.25 18.03 0.95
N MET A 45 0.72 16.87 1.33
CA MET A 45 0.43 15.76 0.43
C MET A 45 -1.07 15.61 0.26
N LYS A 46 -1.50 15.47 -0.98
CA LYS A 46 -2.90 15.15 -1.31
C LYS A 46 -3.00 13.69 -1.74
N VAL A 47 -3.77 12.90 -1.00
CA VAL A 47 -4.05 11.51 -1.34
C VAL A 47 -4.93 11.46 -2.59
N LEU A 48 -4.52 10.67 -3.60
CA LEU A 48 -5.22 10.64 -4.90
C LEU A 48 -6.61 10.01 -4.80
N GLU A 49 -6.78 9.02 -3.93
CA GLU A 49 -8.05 8.28 -3.81
C GLU A 49 -9.21 9.15 -3.33
N ASN A 50 -9.01 9.92 -2.29
CA ASN A 50 -10.08 10.65 -1.60
C ASN A 50 -9.86 12.16 -1.47
N GLY A 51 -8.73 12.67 -1.96
CA GLY A 51 -8.38 14.09 -1.84
C GLY A 51 -7.98 14.54 -0.44
N MET A 52 -7.79 13.62 0.50
CA MET A 52 -7.33 13.93 1.85
C MET A 52 -5.98 14.65 1.81
N VAL A 53 -5.85 15.71 2.60
CA VAL A 53 -4.60 16.45 2.73
C VAL A 53 -3.91 16.05 4.01
N ILE A 54 -2.65 15.66 3.89
CA ILE A 54 -1.81 15.21 5.01
C ILE A 54 -0.60 16.14 5.11
N MET A 55 -0.30 16.59 6.33
CA MET A 55 0.90 17.37 6.62
C MET A 55 1.96 16.46 7.23
N ILE A 56 3.14 16.42 6.63
CA ILE A 56 4.23 15.52 7.04
C ILE A 56 5.47 16.36 7.31
N PRO A 57 6.01 16.36 8.55
CA PRO A 57 7.27 17.04 8.82
C PRO A 57 8.39 16.54 7.92
N THR A 58 9.11 17.44 7.27
CA THR A 58 10.14 17.07 6.28
C THR A 58 11.29 16.26 6.88
N ASN A 59 11.50 16.38 8.17
CA ASN A 59 12.53 15.64 8.93
C ASN A 59 12.03 14.32 9.53
N ASN A 60 10.76 13.96 9.32
CA ASN A 60 10.13 12.79 9.95
C ASN A 60 9.59 11.78 8.93
N VAL A 61 10.09 11.83 7.69
CA VAL A 61 9.63 10.99 6.58
C VAL A 61 9.78 9.50 6.90
N ASP A 62 10.91 9.10 7.44
CA ASP A 62 11.17 7.68 7.75
C ASP A 62 10.28 7.18 8.90
N SER A 63 10.06 8.00 9.92
CA SER A 63 9.22 7.63 11.08
C SER A 63 7.76 7.39 10.70
N VAL A 64 7.21 8.19 9.77
CA VAL A 64 5.82 8.01 9.31
C VAL A 64 5.72 6.98 8.19
N GLY A 65 6.85 6.53 7.62
CA GLY A 65 6.88 5.53 6.57
C GLY A 65 6.53 6.05 5.18
N LEU A 66 6.59 7.37 4.97
CA LEU A 66 6.43 7.94 3.63
C LEU A 66 7.54 7.44 2.72
N ARG A 67 7.19 6.85 1.58
CA ARG A 67 8.14 6.24 0.66
C ARG A 67 7.84 6.55 -0.80
N ASP A 68 8.80 6.26 -1.65
CA ASP A 68 8.61 6.30 -3.11
C ASP A 68 7.60 5.24 -3.56
N ILE A 69 7.00 5.49 -4.73
CA ILE A 69 6.24 4.46 -5.46
C ILE A 69 7.17 3.25 -5.70
N ILE A 70 6.62 2.04 -5.63
CA ILE A 70 7.39 0.82 -5.88
C ILE A 70 8.11 0.88 -7.23
N ASP A 71 9.35 0.39 -7.27
CA ASP A 71 10.11 0.27 -8.52
C ASP A 71 9.47 -0.80 -9.40
N LYS A 72 9.41 -0.56 -10.71
CA LYS A 72 8.93 -1.55 -11.69
C LYS A 72 9.59 -2.92 -11.55
N LYS A 73 10.87 -2.95 -11.18
CA LYS A 73 11.63 -4.19 -10.98
C LYS A 73 11.11 -5.06 -9.86
N GLU A 74 10.42 -4.47 -8.89
CA GLU A 74 9.86 -5.16 -7.74
C GLU A 74 8.45 -5.73 -8.01
N ILE A 75 7.77 -5.26 -9.05
CA ILE A 75 6.39 -5.67 -9.36
C ILE A 75 6.24 -7.18 -9.55
N PRO A 76 7.14 -7.89 -10.26
CA PRO A 76 7.05 -9.35 -10.35
C PRO A 76 7.03 -10.06 -9.00
N LYS A 77 7.77 -9.55 -8.03
CA LYS A 77 7.78 -10.11 -6.65
C LYS A 77 6.45 -9.89 -5.93
N VAL A 78 5.81 -8.75 -6.15
CA VAL A 78 4.45 -8.49 -5.62
C VAL A 78 3.47 -9.50 -6.21
N TYR A 79 3.55 -9.77 -7.50
CA TYR A 79 2.71 -10.77 -8.18
C TYR A 79 2.99 -12.19 -7.65
N GLU A 80 4.23 -12.54 -7.37
CA GLU A 80 4.59 -13.82 -6.73
C GLU A 80 3.92 -14.00 -5.37
N VAL A 81 3.86 -12.94 -4.56
CA VAL A 81 3.15 -12.98 -3.27
C VAL A 81 1.69 -13.37 -3.46
N MET A 82 1.02 -12.78 -4.45
CA MET A 82 -0.37 -13.11 -4.76
C MET A 82 -0.55 -14.52 -5.32
N GLN A 83 0.42 -15.02 -6.08
CA GLN A 83 0.40 -16.38 -6.64
C GLN A 83 0.71 -17.45 -5.61
N ASN A 84 1.32 -17.10 -4.48
CA ASN A 84 1.62 -18.05 -3.41
C ASN A 84 0.37 -18.36 -2.57
N THR A 85 -0.56 -19.10 -3.15
CA THR A 85 -1.85 -19.42 -2.55
C THR A 85 -1.77 -20.43 -1.40
N LYS A 86 -0.66 -21.16 -1.28
CA LYS A 86 -0.44 -22.14 -0.19
C LYS A 86 -0.28 -21.48 1.18
N GLU A 87 0.20 -20.25 1.21
CA GLU A 87 0.33 -19.46 2.45
C GLU A 87 -0.94 -18.69 2.79
N GLY A 88 -1.91 -18.66 1.87
CA GLY A 88 -2.98 -17.67 1.87
C GLY A 88 -4.24 -17.98 2.66
N LEU A 89 -4.42 -19.18 3.21
CA LEU A 89 -5.61 -19.51 4.01
C LEU A 89 -5.21 -19.75 5.46
N PRO A 90 -5.60 -18.85 6.36
CA PRO A 90 -5.25 -18.98 7.77
C PRO A 90 -6.02 -20.14 8.40
N ASP A 91 -5.31 -20.92 9.20
CA ASP A 91 -5.91 -21.89 10.10
C ASP A 91 -6.86 -21.19 11.07
N ASN A 92 -7.99 -21.78 11.34
CA ASN A 92 -8.96 -21.60 12.42
C ASN A 92 -8.82 -20.38 13.36
N GLN A 93 -8.34 -19.26 12.85
CA GLN A 93 -8.22 -18.04 13.65
C GLN A 93 -9.58 -17.32 13.73
N THR A 94 -9.85 -16.70 14.88
CA THR A 94 -11.01 -15.85 15.03
C THR A 94 -10.91 -14.64 14.07
N TRP A 95 -12.06 -14.13 13.64
CA TRP A 95 -12.12 -12.94 12.80
C TRP A 95 -11.38 -11.75 13.43
N ASN A 96 -11.56 -11.50 14.73
CA ASN A 96 -10.90 -10.41 15.42
C ASN A 96 -9.38 -10.47 15.32
N ARG A 97 -8.79 -11.66 15.44
CA ARG A 97 -7.36 -11.85 15.29
C ARG A 97 -6.89 -11.62 13.86
N ARG A 98 -7.59 -12.17 12.87
CA ARG A 98 -7.30 -11.94 11.45
C ARG A 98 -7.43 -10.47 11.07
N TYR A 99 -8.47 -9.80 11.55
CA TYR A 99 -8.67 -8.38 11.31
C TYR A 99 -7.48 -7.54 11.78
N ARG A 100 -6.98 -7.82 12.99
CA ARG A 100 -5.79 -7.13 13.52
C ARG A 100 -4.56 -7.36 12.66
N GLU A 101 -4.30 -8.61 12.28
CA GLU A 101 -3.17 -8.97 11.42
C GLU A 101 -3.26 -8.27 10.06
N TYR A 102 -4.43 -8.26 9.43
CA TYR A 102 -4.64 -7.57 8.16
C TYR A 102 -4.50 -6.06 8.28
N MET A 103 -5.03 -5.46 9.33
CA MET A 103 -4.87 -4.03 9.57
C MET A 103 -3.42 -3.66 9.85
N ASP A 104 -2.69 -4.46 10.61
CA ASP A 104 -1.27 -4.25 10.86
C ASP A 104 -0.47 -4.29 9.55
N LYS A 105 -0.76 -5.25 8.68
CA LYS A 105 -0.13 -5.35 7.35
C LYS A 105 -0.43 -4.13 6.48
N ILE A 106 -1.66 -3.66 6.44
CA ILE A 106 -2.04 -2.45 5.70
C ILE A 106 -1.30 -1.22 6.21
N LYS A 107 -1.08 -1.12 7.51
CA LYS A 107 -0.40 0.00 8.16
C LYS A 107 1.12 0.01 7.99
N THR A 108 1.74 -1.09 7.59
CA THR A 108 3.20 -1.14 7.38
C THR A 108 3.66 -0.25 6.23
N GLY A 109 2.79 0.04 5.28
CA GLY A 109 3.11 0.75 4.06
C GLY A 109 3.80 -0.11 2.99
N SER A 110 4.09 -1.37 3.28
CA SER A 110 4.66 -2.31 2.30
C SER A 110 3.60 -2.82 1.34
N LEU A 111 3.86 -2.69 0.03
CA LEU A 111 2.95 -3.23 -0.98
C LEU A 111 2.89 -4.76 -0.96
N TYR A 112 3.97 -5.41 -0.53
CA TYR A 112 3.99 -6.87 -0.33
C TYR A 112 2.99 -7.30 0.74
N ASP A 113 2.93 -6.57 1.84
CA ASP A 113 1.99 -6.84 2.93
C ASP A 113 0.54 -6.61 2.50
N VAL A 114 0.29 -5.56 1.74
CA VAL A 114 -1.03 -5.29 1.15
C VAL A 114 -1.43 -6.40 0.17
N ALA A 115 -0.48 -6.89 -0.63
CA ALA A 115 -0.71 -8.00 -1.55
C ALA A 115 -1.08 -9.29 -0.82
N GLU A 116 -0.48 -9.57 0.33
CA GLU A 116 -0.84 -10.72 1.17
C GLU A 116 -2.28 -10.62 1.68
N VAL A 117 -2.68 -9.45 2.17
CA VAL A 117 -4.06 -9.21 2.63
C VAL A 117 -5.05 -9.40 1.48
N PHE A 118 -4.75 -8.83 0.33
CA PHE A 118 -5.59 -8.97 -0.86
C PHE A 118 -5.72 -10.44 -1.29
N ARG A 119 -4.61 -11.16 -1.37
CA ARG A 119 -4.58 -12.59 -1.71
C ARG A 119 -5.48 -13.40 -0.80
N ASP A 120 -5.33 -13.26 0.50
CA ASP A 120 -6.09 -14.02 1.49
C ASP A 120 -7.59 -13.79 1.36
N LEU A 121 -7.99 -12.53 1.20
CA LEU A 121 -9.40 -12.16 1.08
C LEU A 121 -9.97 -12.53 -0.31
N PHE A 122 -9.16 -12.48 -1.36
CA PHE A 122 -9.56 -12.95 -2.68
C PHE A 122 -9.84 -14.47 -2.67
N LEU A 123 -8.97 -15.26 -2.07
CA LEU A 123 -9.16 -16.71 -1.92
C LEU A 123 -10.40 -17.02 -1.08
N LEU A 124 -10.62 -16.27 -0.02
CA LEU A 124 -11.82 -16.42 0.81
C LEU A 124 -13.10 -16.12 0.01
N LYS A 125 -13.08 -15.07 -0.82
CA LYS A 125 -14.19 -14.71 -1.71
C LYS A 125 -14.57 -15.82 -2.69
N LEU A 126 -13.63 -16.65 -3.09
CA LEU A 126 -13.89 -17.79 -3.98
C LEU A 126 -14.69 -18.92 -3.28
N THR A 127 -14.66 -18.96 -1.96
CA THR A 127 -15.28 -20.03 -1.17
C THR A 127 -16.59 -19.63 -0.51
N LYS A 128 -16.78 -18.35 -0.24
CA LYS A 128 -17.99 -17.81 0.40
C LYS A 128 -18.19 -16.34 0.08
N ASP A 129 -19.37 -15.81 0.36
CA ASP A 129 -19.58 -14.37 0.35
C ASP A 129 -18.82 -13.70 1.50
N LEU A 130 -18.14 -12.60 1.20
CA LEU A 130 -17.43 -11.85 2.21
C LEU A 130 -18.41 -11.14 3.16
N SER A 131 -18.15 -11.18 4.46
CA SER A 131 -18.83 -10.35 5.45
C SER A 131 -18.57 -8.87 5.17
N PHE A 132 -19.32 -7.99 5.82
CA PHE A 132 -19.15 -6.54 5.66
C PHE A 132 -17.70 -6.10 6.00
N GLY A 133 -17.15 -6.57 7.11
CA GLY A 133 -15.78 -6.24 7.52
C GLY A 133 -14.72 -6.81 6.57
N GLU A 134 -14.90 -8.04 6.11
CA GLU A 134 -14.03 -8.68 5.12
C GLU A 134 -14.06 -7.94 3.78
N ARG A 135 -15.25 -7.55 3.32
CA ARG A 135 -15.43 -6.77 2.09
C ARG A 135 -14.74 -5.42 2.18
N LYS A 136 -14.87 -4.74 3.30
CA LYS A 136 -14.22 -3.44 3.52
C LYS A 136 -12.69 -3.53 3.45
N LEU A 137 -12.10 -4.55 4.07
CA LEU A 137 -10.65 -4.80 3.98
C LEU A 137 -10.23 -5.18 2.58
N TYR A 138 -10.99 -6.03 1.90
CA TYR A 138 -10.75 -6.43 0.52
C TYR A 138 -10.72 -5.20 -0.40
N ASP A 139 -11.72 -4.35 -0.31
CA ASP A 139 -11.80 -3.14 -1.13
C ASP A 139 -10.64 -2.19 -0.84
N THR A 140 -10.28 -2.00 0.43
CA THR A 140 -9.13 -1.17 0.83
C THR A 140 -7.83 -1.71 0.26
N ALA A 141 -7.56 -3.00 0.43
CA ALA A 141 -6.35 -3.63 -0.09
C ALA A 141 -6.29 -3.54 -1.63
N GLN A 142 -7.41 -3.76 -2.30
CA GLN A 142 -7.50 -3.65 -3.75
C GLN A 142 -7.18 -2.23 -4.24
N ILE A 143 -7.76 -1.22 -3.62
CA ILE A 143 -7.51 0.19 -3.97
C ILE A 143 -6.03 0.54 -3.80
N LEU A 144 -5.45 0.21 -2.66
CA LEU A 144 -4.04 0.47 -2.38
C LEU A 144 -3.12 -0.22 -3.39
N LEU A 145 -3.38 -1.49 -3.66
CA LEU A 145 -2.59 -2.32 -4.57
C LEU A 145 -2.69 -1.83 -6.02
N VAL A 146 -3.90 -1.67 -6.52
CA VAL A 146 -4.17 -1.30 -7.91
C VAL A 146 -3.67 0.12 -8.22
N ARG A 147 -3.89 1.06 -7.31
CA ARG A 147 -3.46 2.45 -7.52
C ARG A 147 -1.94 2.55 -7.61
N GLU A 148 -1.21 1.90 -6.73
CA GLU A 148 0.24 1.95 -6.77
C GLU A 148 0.82 1.21 -7.98
N LEU A 149 0.32 0.03 -8.29
CA LEU A 149 0.77 -0.74 -9.46
C LEU A 149 0.48 -0.01 -10.77
N SER A 150 -0.70 0.57 -10.92
CA SER A 150 -1.05 1.34 -12.12
C SER A 150 -0.16 2.57 -12.29
N THR A 151 0.15 3.25 -11.20
CA THR A 151 1.07 4.39 -11.19
C THR A 151 2.49 3.94 -11.57
N ALA A 152 3.00 2.88 -10.95
CA ALA A 152 4.36 2.36 -11.23
C ALA A 152 4.52 1.87 -12.66
N LYS A 153 3.50 1.23 -13.23
CA LYS A 153 3.51 0.71 -14.60
C LYS A 153 3.10 1.76 -15.64
N ASN A 154 2.64 2.91 -15.20
CA ASN A 154 2.09 3.94 -16.07
C ASN A 154 0.99 3.40 -16.99
N THR A 155 0.04 2.69 -16.42
CA THR A 155 -1.11 2.10 -17.10
C THR A 155 -2.40 2.39 -16.33
N ASP A 156 -3.55 2.03 -16.90
CA ASP A 156 -4.83 2.23 -16.22
C ASP A 156 -5.12 1.14 -15.17
N GLU A 157 -6.03 1.44 -14.27
CA GLU A 157 -6.40 0.53 -13.18
C GLU A 157 -7.11 -0.73 -13.69
N ALA A 158 -7.92 -0.60 -14.73
CA ALA A 158 -8.63 -1.74 -15.32
C ALA A 158 -7.65 -2.79 -15.85
N THR A 159 -6.55 -2.37 -16.47
CA THR A 159 -5.48 -3.27 -16.92
C THR A 159 -4.84 -4.01 -15.75
N ILE A 160 -4.54 -3.31 -14.66
CA ILE A 160 -3.97 -3.92 -13.46
C ILE A 160 -4.95 -4.92 -12.82
N ILE A 161 -6.23 -4.59 -12.73
CA ILE A 161 -7.24 -5.50 -12.20
C ILE A 161 -7.30 -6.78 -13.03
N SER A 162 -7.31 -6.66 -14.36
CA SER A 162 -7.26 -7.80 -15.27
C SER A 162 -6.01 -8.67 -15.08
N GLU A 163 -4.85 -8.05 -14.94
CA GLU A 163 -3.60 -8.77 -14.68
C GLU A 163 -3.64 -9.54 -13.37
N ILE A 164 -4.14 -8.91 -12.31
CA ILE A 164 -4.27 -9.54 -10.99
C ILE A 164 -5.24 -10.72 -11.05
N GLU A 165 -6.41 -10.54 -11.64
CA GLU A 165 -7.39 -11.61 -11.77
C GLU A 165 -6.82 -12.82 -12.52
N SER A 166 -6.02 -12.59 -13.57
CA SER A 166 -5.39 -13.65 -14.33
C SER A 166 -4.37 -14.48 -13.53
N LEU A 167 -3.74 -13.88 -12.50
CA LEU A 167 -2.81 -14.61 -11.63
C LEU A 167 -3.50 -15.73 -10.84
N PHE A 168 -4.76 -15.56 -10.50
CA PHE A 168 -5.53 -16.54 -9.73
C PHE A 168 -6.22 -17.57 -10.60
N VAL A 169 -6.46 -17.29 -11.87
CA VAL A 169 -7.11 -18.23 -12.83
C VAL A 169 -6.13 -19.29 -13.32
N SER A 170 -4.84 -18.96 -13.48
CA SER A 170 -3.85 -19.89 -14.04
C SER A 170 -3.55 -21.10 -13.15
N GLU A 171 -3.84 -21.05 -11.86
CA GLU A 171 -3.65 -22.20 -10.96
C GLU A 171 -4.82 -23.20 -10.98
N ASN A 172 -5.99 -22.81 -11.47
CA ASN A 172 -7.16 -23.70 -11.53
C ASN A 172 -7.22 -24.54 -12.82
N SER A 173 -6.28 -24.37 -13.74
CA SER A 173 -6.27 -25.08 -15.02
C SER A 173 -5.31 -26.28 -15.08
N GLU A 174 -4.62 -26.60 -13.98
CA GLU A 174 -3.69 -27.74 -13.91
C GLU A 174 -4.21 -28.92 -13.05
N ASN A 175 -5.54 -29.04 -12.88
CA ASN A 175 -6.13 -30.25 -12.27
C ASN A 175 -7.12 -30.92 -13.22
#